data_6e422c028cd5ce82a4eb232afcd11316
#
_entry.id   6e422c028cd5ce82a4eb232afcd11316
#
_cell.length_a   1.000
_cell.length_b   1.000
_cell.length_c   1.000
_cell.angle_alpha   90.00
_cell.angle_beta   90.00
_cell.angle_gamma   90.00
#
_symmetry.space_group_name_H-M   'P 1'
#
loop_
_entity.id
_entity.type
_entity.pdbx_description
1 polymer ?
#
loop_
_entity_poly.entity_id
_entity_poly.type
_entity_poly.pdbx_seq_one_letter_code
_entity_poly.pdbx_strand_id
1 'polypeptide(L)'
;MPSVMPIGHRVGDAVAPSRIAVVKKSSAIEQLQAHPDARMQRALQEGQPVAHRVTQAHREHVASVDAVVAALTERGLQFRVVSALHRRVADWADLVVTVGGDGTFLSASHAIRAGDRGDGPPMLGVNSATSSSIGYFCATDGAGFGALVDQLAARALHSQPLWRMQVSVNGEPLGDLALNDVLLAHKVPAETTRYQLELQGVVQDHKSSGIWVATAAGSTAAIRSAGGAVLPIDSPLLQYRVRELMTWAVSGEPLAGGTFDSDLTVTSRMLAGALYIDGSHLKVGFGYGDRITFRPAPRPLGWIAPPGFEQRRAAIVAGSSGLPN
;
A
#
# COMPACT_ATOMS: atom_id res chain seq x y z
N MET A 1 -36.05 -2.88 -16.53
CA MET A 1 -35.69 -3.24 -15.15
C MET A 1 -35.08 -2.01 -14.51
N PRO A 2 -35.57 -1.51 -13.37
CA PRO A 2 -34.95 -0.36 -12.73
C PRO A 2 -33.56 -0.74 -12.28
N SER A 3 -32.56 0.03 -12.68
CA SER A 3 -31.20 -0.04 -12.21
C SER A 3 -31.21 0.25 -10.71
N VAL A 4 -31.08 -0.76 -9.89
CA VAL A 4 -30.85 -0.59 -8.45
C VAL A 4 -29.49 0.10 -8.34
N MET A 5 -29.49 1.38 -7.95
CA MET A 5 -28.26 2.08 -7.61
C MET A 5 -27.62 1.34 -6.44
N PRO A 6 -26.35 0.96 -6.52
CA PRO A 6 -25.67 0.30 -5.42
C PRO A 6 -25.63 1.24 -4.22
N ILE A 7 -26.10 0.74 -3.08
CA ILE A 7 -25.96 1.41 -1.78
C ILE A 7 -24.45 1.59 -1.53
N GLY A 8 -24.02 2.82 -1.28
CA GLY A 8 -22.62 3.10 -1.04
C GLY A 8 -22.11 2.36 0.21
N HIS A 9 -20.94 1.74 0.11
CA HIS A 9 -20.28 1.06 1.22
C HIS A 9 -19.68 2.09 2.20
N ARG A 10 -19.87 1.85 3.50
CA ARG A 10 -19.15 2.55 4.58
C ARG A 10 -18.25 1.57 5.31
N VAL A 11 -17.11 2.05 5.76
CA VAL A 11 -16.21 1.24 6.61
C VAL A 11 -16.95 0.83 7.88
N GLY A 12 -16.85 -0.46 8.23
CA GLY A 12 -17.63 -1.09 9.30
C GLY A 12 -18.88 -1.84 8.82
N ASP A 13 -19.39 -1.56 7.61
CA ASP A 13 -20.53 -2.28 7.06
C ASP A 13 -20.15 -3.74 6.72
N ALA A 14 -21.17 -4.62 6.79
CA ALA A 14 -21.04 -5.99 6.28
C ALA A 14 -20.84 -5.96 4.76
N VAL A 15 -19.86 -6.71 4.28
CA VAL A 15 -19.50 -6.75 2.85
C VAL A 15 -20.29 -7.87 2.16
N ALA A 16 -21.12 -7.49 1.18
CA ALA A 16 -21.92 -8.43 0.38
C ALA A 16 -21.85 -7.99 -1.11
N PRO A 17 -20.77 -8.31 -1.80
CA PRO A 17 -20.53 -7.80 -3.14
C PRO A 17 -21.35 -8.54 -4.19
N SER A 18 -21.90 -7.80 -5.16
CA SER A 18 -22.47 -8.33 -6.39
C SER A 18 -21.47 -8.28 -7.55
N ARG A 19 -20.57 -7.31 -7.52
CA ARG A 19 -19.58 -7.03 -8.58
C ARG A 19 -18.20 -6.96 -7.97
N ILE A 20 -17.29 -7.78 -8.49
CA ILE A 20 -15.94 -7.93 -7.93
C ILE A 20 -14.90 -7.55 -8.98
N ALA A 21 -14.00 -6.64 -8.64
CA ALA A 21 -12.81 -6.39 -9.42
C ALA A 21 -11.66 -7.26 -8.88
N VAL A 22 -11.15 -8.17 -9.70
CA VAL A 22 -9.99 -9.00 -9.39
C VAL A 22 -8.76 -8.38 -10.02
N VAL A 23 -7.82 -7.94 -9.19
CA VAL A 23 -6.57 -7.32 -9.62
C VAL A 23 -5.44 -8.32 -9.45
N LYS A 24 -4.93 -8.89 -10.54
CA LYS A 24 -3.80 -9.81 -10.49
C LYS A 24 -2.49 -9.08 -10.72
N LYS A 25 -1.44 -9.42 -9.97
CA LYS A 25 -0.09 -8.92 -10.28
C LYS A 25 0.39 -9.51 -11.62
N SER A 26 1.31 -8.81 -12.29
CA SER A 26 2.13 -9.45 -13.32
C SER A 26 3.29 -10.15 -12.65
N SER A 27 3.43 -11.47 -12.84
CA SER A 27 4.56 -12.23 -12.30
C SER A 27 5.87 -11.82 -12.99
N ALA A 28 7.02 -12.14 -12.37
CA ALA A 28 8.32 -11.86 -12.97
C ALA A 28 8.52 -12.59 -14.32
N ILE A 29 7.92 -13.76 -14.50
CA ILE A 29 7.94 -14.50 -15.78
C ILE A 29 7.11 -13.76 -16.84
N GLU A 30 5.88 -13.29 -16.50
CA GLU A 30 5.06 -12.51 -17.43
C GLU A 30 5.74 -11.17 -17.79
N GLN A 31 6.38 -10.52 -16.82
CA GLN A 31 7.17 -9.29 -17.09
C GLN A 31 8.36 -9.56 -17.99
N LEU A 32 9.08 -10.69 -17.81
CA LEU A 32 10.18 -11.09 -18.66
C LEU A 32 9.74 -11.42 -20.10
N GLN A 33 8.54 -11.96 -20.27
CA GLN A 33 7.95 -12.19 -21.59
C GLN A 33 7.61 -10.86 -22.30
N ALA A 34 7.09 -9.89 -21.55
CA ALA A 34 6.74 -8.56 -22.07
C ALA A 34 7.99 -7.69 -22.32
N HIS A 35 9.00 -7.80 -21.45
CA HIS A 35 10.24 -7.03 -21.49
C HIS A 35 11.44 -7.97 -21.29
N PRO A 36 11.98 -8.57 -22.36
CA PRO A 36 13.06 -9.54 -22.29
C PRO A 36 14.34 -8.99 -21.65
N ASP A 37 14.84 -9.69 -20.63
CA ASP A 37 16.15 -9.45 -20.01
C ASP A 37 17.06 -10.65 -20.26
N ALA A 38 18.17 -10.44 -20.97
CA ALA A 38 19.08 -11.51 -21.40
C ALA A 38 19.74 -12.22 -20.22
N ARG A 39 19.96 -11.55 -19.07
CA ARG A 39 20.58 -12.16 -17.88
C ARG A 39 19.60 -13.12 -17.21
N MET A 40 18.34 -12.67 -17.05
CA MET A 40 17.29 -13.50 -16.45
C MET A 40 16.94 -14.66 -17.35
N GLN A 41 16.87 -14.47 -18.69
CA GLN A 41 16.65 -15.57 -19.65
C GLN A 41 17.74 -16.63 -19.55
N ARG A 42 19.02 -16.23 -19.48
CA ARG A 42 20.13 -17.13 -19.28
C ARG A 42 20.02 -17.89 -17.96
N ALA A 43 19.70 -17.19 -16.85
CA ALA A 43 19.52 -17.81 -15.54
C ALA A 43 18.42 -18.90 -15.55
N LEU A 44 17.31 -18.63 -16.28
CA LEU A 44 16.23 -19.61 -16.49
C LEU A 44 16.69 -20.81 -17.32
N GLN A 45 17.43 -20.58 -18.41
CA GLN A 45 17.95 -21.66 -19.27
C GLN A 45 18.98 -22.54 -18.56
N GLU A 46 19.83 -21.94 -17.73
CA GLU A 46 20.87 -22.64 -16.96
C GLU A 46 20.36 -23.27 -15.65
N GLY A 47 19.08 -23.07 -15.32
CA GLY A 47 18.48 -23.61 -14.08
C GLY A 47 19.11 -23.07 -12.80
N GLN A 48 19.52 -21.78 -12.79
CA GLN A 48 20.12 -21.17 -11.61
C GLN A 48 19.14 -21.12 -10.43
N PRO A 49 19.59 -21.14 -9.17
CA PRO A 49 18.70 -21.12 -7.98
C PRO A 49 17.69 -19.97 -7.97
N VAL A 50 18.10 -18.78 -8.44
CA VAL A 50 17.19 -17.62 -8.58
C VAL A 50 16.06 -17.91 -9.56
N ALA A 51 16.32 -18.64 -10.64
CA ALA A 51 15.32 -19.01 -11.64
C ALA A 51 14.27 -19.99 -11.09
N HIS A 52 14.68 -20.93 -10.24
CA HIS A 52 13.76 -21.85 -9.56
C HIS A 52 12.74 -21.08 -8.68
N ARG A 53 13.21 -20.14 -7.86
CA ARG A 53 12.33 -19.31 -7.01
C ARG A 53 11.33 -18.51 -7.82
N VAL A 54 11.78 -17.88 -8.91
CA VAL A 54 10.92 -17.08 -9.78
C VAL A 54 9.88 -17.95 -10.49
N THR A 55 10.29 -19.13 -10.98
CA THR A 55 9.39 -20.09 -11.64
C THR A 55 8.36 -20.65 -10.67
N GLN A 56 8.76 -21.00 -9.45
CA GLN A 56 7.85 -21.49 -8.43
C GLN A 56 6.83 -20.40 -8.04
N ALA A 57 7.28 -19.18 -7.74
CA ALA A 57 6.40 -18.07 -7.43
C ALA A 57 5.41 -17.75 -8.57
N HIS A 58 5.83 -17.92 -9.82
CA HIS A 58 4.92 -17.79 -10.96
C HIS A 58 3.85 -18.89 -10.98
N ARG A 59 4.22 -20.16 -10.77
CA ARG A 59 3.27 -21.28 -10.72
C ARG A 59 2.25 -21.11 -9.60
N GLU A 60 2.71 -20.75 -8.39
CA GLU A 60 1.85 -20.45 -7.25
C GLU A 60 0.88 -19.32 -7.57
N HIS A 61 1.38 -18.27 -8.21
CA HIS A 61 0.56 -17.13 -8.60
C HIS A 61 -0.53 -17.51 -9.61
N VAL A 62 -0.19 -18.25 -10.67
CA VAL A 62 -1.16 -18.71 -11.68
C VAL A 62 -2.22 -19.58 -11.01
N ALA A 63 -1.82 -20.57 -10.21
CA ALA A 63 -2.75 -21.43 -9.48
C ALA A 63 -3.69 -20.64 -8.55
N SER A 64 -3.17 -19.59 -7.87
CA SER A 64 -4.00 -18.73 -7.02
C SER A 64 -5.00 -17.90 -7.82
N VAL A 65 -4.62 -17.38 -8.98
CA VAL A 65 -5.55 -16.67 -9.88
C VAL A 65 -6.63 -17.60 -10.37
N ASP A 66 -6.28 -18.80 -10.80
CA ASP A 66 -7.22 -19.81 -11.30
C ASP A 66 -8.21 -20.21 -10.20
N ALA A 67 -7.74 -20.43 -8.96
CA ALA A 67 -8.59 -20.75 -7.82
C ALA A 67 -9.58 -19.63 -7.51
N VAL A 68 -9.13 -18.37 -7.54
CA VAL A 68 -10.00 -17.20 -7.33
C VAL A 68 -11.07 -17.10 -8.42
N VAL A 69 -10.70 -17.26 -9.68
CA VAL A 69 -11.63 -17.21 -10.82
C VAL A 69 -12.64 -18.36 -10.75
N ALA A 70 -12.17 -19.58 -10.45
CA ALA A 70 -13.04 -20.74 -10.30
C ALA A 70 -14.08 -20.52 -9.16
N ALA A 71 -13.63 -20.10 -7.98
CA ALA A 71 -14.50 -19.85 -6.83
C ALA A 71 -15.59 -18.80 -7.10
N LEU A 72 -15.27 -17.74 -7.85
CA LEU A 72 -16.25 -16.72 -8.24
C LEU A 72 -17.23 -17.24 -9.31
N THR A 73 -16.72 -18.01 -10.27
CA THR A 73 -17.52 -18.60 -11.36
C THR A 73 -18.53 -19.60 -10.81
N GLU A 74 -18.10 -20.53 -9.95
CA GLU A 74 -18.94 -21.55 -9.32
C GLU A 74 -20.10 -20.95 -8.51
N ARG A 75 -19.89 -19.75 -7.96
CA ARG A 75 -20.92 -19.04 -7.17
C ARG A 75 -21.75 -18.05 -8.00
N GLY A 76 -21.53 -17.99 -9.32
CA GLY A 76 -22.27 -17.12 -10.23
C GLY A 76 -22.07 -15.62 -9.96
N LEU A 77 -20.96 -15.21 -9.34
CA LEU A 77 -20.67 -13.84 -9.03
C LEU A 77 -20.18 -13.08 -10.28
N GLN A 78 -20.55 -11.82 -10.40
CA GLN A 78 -20.10 -10.97 -11.50
C GLN A 78 -18.69 -10.43 -11.18
N PHE A 79 -17.70 -10.68 -12.04
CA PHE A 79 -16.34 -10.18 -11.81
C PHE A 79 -15.64 -9.72 -13.08
N ARG A 80 -14.59 -8.94 -12.91
CA ARG A 80 -13.65 -8.52 -13.96
C ARG A 80 -12.23 -8.75 -13.47
N VAL A 81 -11.40 -9.41 -14.29
CA VAL A 81 -9.98 -9.61 -14.01
C VAL A 81 -9.17 -8.55 -14.74
N VAL A 82 -8.32 -7.83 -14.02
CA VAL A 82 -7.46 -6.78 -14.57
C VAL A 82 -6.03 -6.91 -14.02
N SER A 83 -5.03 -6.45 -14.78
CA SER A 83 -3.63 -6.40 -14.32
C SER A 83 -3.30 -5.14 -13.52
N ALA A 84 -4.10 -4.08 -13.70
CA ALA A 84 -4.03 -2.84 -12.93
C ALA A 84 -5.44 -2.33 -12.65
N LEU A 85 -5.67 -1.81 -11.45
CA LEU A 85 -6.94 -1.22 -11.11
C LEU A 85 -6.98 0.22 -11.62
N HIS A 86 -7.95 0.51 -12.47
CA HIS A 86 -8.27 1.87 -12.90
C HIS A 86 -9.55 2.34 -12.21
N ARG A 87 -9.67 3.64 -12.00
CA ARG A 87 -10.81 4.26 -11.31
C ARG A 87 -12.16 3.79 -11.81
N ARG A 88 -12.37 3.69 -13.14
CA ARG A 88 -13.62 3.19 -13.72
C ARG A 88 -13.99 1.77 -13.28
N VAL A 89 -12.99 0.91 -13.05
CA VAL A 89 -13.21 -0.45 -12.59
C VAL A 89 -13.46 -0.46 -11.08
N ALA A 90 -12.74 0.36 -10.33
CA ALA A 90 -12.99 0.56 -8.90
C ALA A 90 -14.40 1.10 -8.63
N ASP A 91 -14.84 2.12 -9.37
CA ASP A 91 -16.19 2.71 -9.26
C ASP A 91 -17.32 1.73 -9.66
N TRP A 92 -17.00 0.75 -10.51
CA TRP A 92 -17.94 -0.31 -10.90
C TRP A 92 -18.08 -1.39 -9.84
N ALA A 93 -17.01 -1.67 -9.09
CA ALA A 93 -16.93 -2.79 -8.16
C ALA A 93 -17.59 -2.47 -6.81
N ASP A 94 -18.14 -3.50 -6.17
CA ASP A 94 -18.60 -3.48 -4.78
C ASP A 94 -17.53 -4.05 -3.83
N LEU A 95 -16.54 -4.77 -4.37
CA LEU A 95 -15.36 -5.30 -3.70
C LEU A 95 -14.19 -5.36 -4.67
N VAL A 96 -13.01 -5.00 -4.19
CA VAL A 96 -11.73 -5.20 -4.92
C VAL A 96 -10.96 -6.33 -4.27
N VAL A 97 -10.70 -7.38 -5.03
CA VAL A 97 -9.87 -8.53 -4.63
C VAL A 97 -8.51 -8.40 -5.31
N THR A 98 -7.43 -8.31 -4.56
CA THR A 98 -6.08 -8.32 -5.11
C THR A 98 -5.47 -9.71 -4.98
N VAL A 99 -4.97 -10.28 -6.09
CA VAL A 99 -4.28 -11.57 -6.12
C VAL A 99 -2.80 -11.31 -6.35
N GLY A 100 -2.04 -11.32 -5.25
CA GLY A 100 -0.63 -10.91 -5.24
C GLY A 100 -0.07 -10.87 -3.83
N GLY A 101 0.95 -10.06 -3.59
CA GLY A 101 1.46 -9.68 -2.27
C GLY A 101 1.05 -8.25 -1.92
N ASP A 102 1.67 -7.72 -0.86
CA ASP A 102 1.38 -6.38 -0.33
C ASP A 102 1.55 -5.27 -1.37
N GLY A 103 2.55 -5.35 -2.24
CA GLY A 103 2.74 -4.37 -3.33
C GLY A 103 1.57 -4.30 -4.32
N THR A 104 0.89 -5.43 -4.59
CA THR A 104 -0.33 -5.44 -5.43
C THR A 104 -1.50 -4.76 -4.72
N PHE A 105 -1.62 -4.99 -3.41
CA PHE A 105 -2.63 -4.35 -2.58
C PHE A 105 -2.43 -2.83 -2.52
N LEU A 106 -1.20 -2.38 -2.23
CA LEU A 106 -0.83 -0.96 -2.21
C LEU A 106 -1.13 -0.28 -3.54
N SER A 107 -0.66 -0.84 -4.65
CA SER A 107 -0.89 -0.28 -5.98
C SER A 107 -2.38 -0.18 -6.33
N ALA A 108 -3.18 -1.20 -6.00
CA ALA A 108 -4.62 -1.16 -6.25
C ALA A 108 -5.34 -0.11 -5.39
N SER A 109 -4.88 0.12 -4.15
CA SER A 109 -5.48 1.09 -3.22
C SER A 109 -5.50 2.52 -3.76
N HIS A 110 -4.54 2.89 -4.62
CA HIS A 110 -4.45 4.23 -5.22
C HIS A 110 -5.64 4.56 -6.12
N ALA A 111 -6.27 3.56 -6.74
CA ALA A 111 -7.44 3.78 -7.60
C ALA A 111 -8.75 3.96 -6.82
N ILE A 112 -8.77 3.64 -5.51
CA ILE A 112 -9.97 3.70 -4.69
C ILE A 112 -10.09 5.06 -4.02
N ARG A 113 -11.23 5.71 -4.21
CA ARG A 113 -11.53 7.03 -3.66
C ARG A 113 -12.89 7.02 -3.00
N ALA A 114 -12.98 7.75 -1.90
CA ALA A 114 -14.27 8.14 -1.36
C ALA A 114 -15.00 9.08 -2.35
N GLY A 115 -16.30 8.95 -2.43
CA GLY A 115 -17.16 9.74 -3.29
C GLY A 115 -18.56 9.86 -2.72
N ASP A 116 -19.51 10.28 -3.55
CA ASP A 116 -20.91 10.46 -3.17
C ASP A 116 -21.57 9.15 -2.68
N ARG A 117 -21.00 8.01 -3.08
CA ARG A 117 -21.46 6.66 -2.69
C ARG A 117 -20.76 6.08 -1.45
N GLY A 118 -20.08 6.89 -0.63
CA GLY A 118 -19.40 6.44 0.59
C GLY A 118 -17.88 6.40 0.45
N ASP A 119 -17.25 5.40 1.12
CA ASP A 119 -15.79 5.33 1.27
C ASP A 119 -15.09 4.59 0.09
N GLY A 120 -15.87 4.19 -0.93
CA GLY A 120 -15.44 3.35 -2.05
C GLY A 120 -15.53 1.86 -1.74
N PRO A 121 -15.24 0.98 -2.73
CA PRO A 121 -15.27 -0.45 -2.51
C PRO A 121 -14.20 -0.87 -1.50
N PRO A 122 -14.53 -1.76 -0.54
CA PRO A 122 -13.53 -2.34 0.33
C PRO A 122 -12.55 -3.21 -0.45
N MET A 123 -11.38 -3.45 0.14
CA MET A 123 -10.35 -4.30 -0.44
C MET A 123 -10.16 -5.59 0.34
N LEU A 124 -9.82 -6.65 -0.40
CA LEU A 124 -9.45 -7.96 0.13
C LEU A 124 -8.20 -8.45 -0.58
N GLY A 125 -7.15 -8.78 0.16
CA GLY A 125 -5.93 -9.36 -0.38
C GLY A 125 -5.97 -10.89 -0.38
N VAL A 126 -5.48 -11.50 -1.46
CA VAL A 126 -5.21 -12.94 -1.60
C VAL A 126 -3.73 -13.10 -1.86
N ASN A 127 -3.01 -13.74 -0.92
CA ASN A 127 -1.57 -14.00 -1.09
C ASN A 127 -1.36 -15.08 -2.16
N SER A 128 -0.82 -14.69 -3.28
CA SER A 128 -0.66 -15.57 -4.44
C SER A 128 0.65 -16.38 -4.46
N ALA A 129 1.56 -16.13 -3.52
CA ALA A 129 2.84 -16.83 -3.42
C ALA A 129 3.31 -16.84 -1.97
N THR A 130 2.71 -17.69 -1.16
CA THR A 130 2.95 -17.83 0.27
C THR A 130 4.39 -18.26 0.60
N SER A 131 5.08 -18.90 -0.34
CA SER A 131 6.50 -19.27 -0.21
C SER A 131 7.45 -18.07 -0.27
N SER A 132 7.03 -16.92 -0.80
CA SER A 132 7.91 -15.76 -1.07
C SER A 132 7.35 -14.42 -0.61
N SER A 133 6.12 -14.37 -0.11
CA SER A 133 5.44 -13.15 0.31
C SER A 133 4.79 -13.32 1.68
N ILE A 134 4.96 -12.35 2.57
CA ILE A 134 4.32 -12.32 3.89
C ILE A 134 2.81 -12.15 3.76
N GLY A 135 2.34 -11.36 2.79
CA GLY A 135 0.93 -11.06 2.59
C GLY A 135 0.32 -10.35 3.80
N TYR A 136 0.94 -9.26 4.25
CA TYR A 136 0.51 -8.51 5.44
C TYR A 136 -0.97 -8.09 5.35
N PHE A 137 -1.39 -7.60 4.17
CA PHE A 137 -2.77 -7.19 3.91
C PHE A 137 -3.67 -8.32 3.40
N CYS A 138 -3.14 -9.53 3.21
CA CYS A 138 -3.90 -10.63 2.61
C CYS A 138 -4.75 -11.35 3.66
N ALA A 139 -6.05 -11.45 3.41
CA ALA A 139 -7.01 -12.15 4.27
C ALA A 139 -6.90 -13.67 4.14
N THR A 140 -6.45 -14.16 2.97
CA THR A 140 -6.34 -15.59 2.64
C THR A 140 -5.30 -15.80 1.55
N ASP A 141 -5.09 -17.04 1.14
CA ASP A 141 -4.43 -17.46 -0.08
C ASP A 141 -5.45 -17.96 -1.14
N GLY A 142 -4.97 -18.44 -2.28
CA GLY A 142 -5.83 -18.96 -3.34
C GLY A 142 -6.69 -20.14 -2.89
N ALA A 143 -6.16 -21.04 -2.06
CA ALA A 143 -6.87 -22.24 -1.59
C ALA A 143 -8.01 -21.90 -0.62
N GLY A 144 -7.80 -20.91 0.25
CA GLY A 144 -8.79 -20.47 1.24
C GLY A 144 -9.85 -19.50 0.68
N PHE A 145 -9.66 -18.98 -0.54
CA PHE A 145 -10.52 -17.93 -1.07
C PHE A 145 -11.98 -18.34 -1.23
N GLY A 146 -12.27 -19.58 -1.64
CA GLY A 146 -13.63 -20.09 -1.78
C GLY A 146 -14.44 -20.02 -0.47
N ALA A 147 -13.85 -20.46 0.64
CA ALA A 147 -14.48 -20.38 1.95
C ALA A 147 -14.73 -18.94 2.40
N LEU A 148 -13.84 -18.02 2.02
CA LEU A 148 -13.99 -16.61 2.33
C LEU A 148 -15.13 -15.97 1.52
N VAL A 149 -15.33 -16.38 0.25
CA VAL A 149 -16.47 -15.94 -0.57
C VAL A 149 -17.80 -16.41 0.07
N ASP A 150 -17.85 -17.61 0.64
CA ASP A 150 -19.05 -18.10 1.35
C ASP A 150 -19.37 -17.24 2.59
N GLN A 151 -18.35 -16.79 3.32
CA GLN A 151 -18.53 -15.84 4.43
C GLN A 151 -19.01 -14.46 3.96
N LEU A 152 -18.53 -13.98 2.82
CA LEU A 152 -19.03 -12.74 2.19
C LEU A 152 -20.51 -12.86 1.81
N ALA A 153 -20.90 -14.00 1.22
CA ALA A 153 -22.29 -14.27 0.86
C ALA A 153 -23.21 -14.32 2.09
N ALA A 154 -22.70 -14.87 3.19
CA ALA A 154 -23.39 -14.89 4.48
C ALA A 154 -23.37 -13.54 5.23
N ARG A 155 -22.76 -12.50 4.67
CA ARG A 155 -22.54 -11.18 5.32
C ARG A 155 -21.82 -11.27 6.67
N ALA A 156 -20.96 -12.27 6.84
CA ALA A 156 -20.22 -12.51 8.07
C ALA A 156 -18.93 -11.70 8.18
N LEU A 157 -18.52 -11.03 7.10
CA LEU A 157 -17.29 -10.22 7.06
C LEU A 157 -17.64 -8.73 7.03
N HIS A 158 -16.93 -7.98 7.87
CA HIS A 158 -17.03 -6.52 7.94
C HIS A 158 -15.71 -5.89 7.52
N SER A 159 -15.78 -4.74 6.88
CA SER A 159 -14.57 -3.99 6.58
C SER A 159 -14.06 -3.23 7.80
N GLN A 160 -12.74 -3.18 7.96
CA GLN A 160 -12.04 -2.39 8.97
C GLN A 160 -11.40 -1.14 8.31
N PRO A 161 -11.17 -0.06 9.07
CA PRO A 161 -10.56 1.14 8.52
C PRO A 161 -9.05 0.96 8.31
N LEU A 162 -8.56 1.31 7.13
CA LEU A 162 -7.16 1.63 6.88
C LEU A 162 -7.06 3.11 6.54
N TRP A 163 -6.48 3.89 7.43
CA TRP A 163 -6.27 5.31 7.20
C TRP A 163 -5.12 5.53 6.22
N ARG A 164 -5.35 6.45 5.28
CA ARG A 164 -4.38 6.81 4.25
C ARG A 164 -3.85 8.22 4.49
N MET A 165 -2.81 8.58 3.79
CA MET A 165 -2.20 9.90 3.84
C MET A 165 -2.43 10.61 2.51
N GLN A 166 -2.88 11.86 2.58
CA GLN A 166 -2.93 12.78 1.47
C GLN A 166 -1.63 13.58 1.41
N VAL A 167 -1.06 13.67 0.22
CA VAL A 167 0.09 14.52 -0.07
C VAL A 167 -0.33 15.62 -1.03
N SER A 168 0.13 16.84 -0.79
CA SER A 168 -0.07 17.98 -1.69
C SER A 168 1.27 18.60 -2.04
N VAL A 169 1.38 19.13 -3.26
CA VAL A 169 2.53 19.93 -3.71
C VAL A 169 2.02 21.31 -4.08
N ASN A 170 2.56 22.35 -3.45
CA ASN A 170 2.14 23.75 -3.65
C ASN A 170 0.63 23.99 -3.45
N GLY A 171 0.02 23.26 -2.50
CA GLY A 171 -1.40 23.32 -2.22
C GLY A 171 -2.27 22.40 -3.08
N GLU A 172 -1.76 21.89 -4.20
CA GLU A 172 -2.50 20.98 -5.07
C GLU A 172 -2.36 19.53 -4.57
N PRO A 173 -3.47 18.85 -4.21
CA PRO A 173 -3.43 17.47 -3.79
C PRO A 173 -2.96 16.55 -4.92
N LEU A 174 -2.05 15.64 -4.59
CA LEU A 174 -1.75 14.54 -5.50
C LEU A 174 -2.98 13.65 -5.66
N GLY A 175 -3.15 13.13 -6.85
CA GLY A 175 -4.28 12.27 -7.18
C GLY A 175 -4.33 10.99 -6.36
N ASP A 176 -3.23 10.49 -5.86
CA ASP A 176 -3.09 9.22 -5.17
C ASP A 176 -2.93 9.43 -3.65
N LEU A 177 -3.59 8.56 -2.87
CA LEU A 177 -3.47 8.53 -1.41
C LEU A 177 -2.48 7.44 -1.02
N ALA A 178 -1.47 7.77 -0.20
CA ALA A 178 -0.53 6.77 0.31
C ALA A 178 -1.18 5.90 1.39
N LEU A 179 -1.01 4.59 1.28
CA LEU A 179 -1.50 3.63 2.26
C LEU A 179 -0.42 3.24 3.28
N ASN A 180 0.83 3.08 2.86
CA ASN A 180 1.95 2.79 3.75
C ASN A 180 2.74 4.04 4.13
N ASP A 181 3.54 4.51 3.20
CA ASP A 181 4.52 5.55 3.49
C ASP A 181 4.91 6.39 2.26
N VAL A 182 5.52 7.50 2.54
CA VAL A 182 6.16 8.36 1.54
C VAL A 182 7.59 8.65 1.98
N LEU A 183 8.54 8.39 1.10
CA LEU A 183 9.90 8.89 1.23
C LEU A 183 10.03 10.22 0.47
N LEU A 184 10.39 11.27 1.19
CA LEU A 184 10.86 12.53 0.60
C LEU A 184 12.39 12.56 0.69
N ALA A 185 13.07 12.68 -0.45
CA ALA A 185 14.53 12.72 -0.49
C ALA A 185 15.06 13.49 -1.70
N HIS A 186 16.37 13.75 -1.73
CA HIS A 186 17.05 14.16 -2.96
C HIS A 186 16.94 13.05 -4.01
N LYS A 187 16.79 13.44 -5.29
CA LYS A 187 16.67 12.49 -6.40
C LYS A 187 17.88 11.54 -6.51
N VAL A 188 19.06 12.04 -6.16
CA VAL A 188 20.30 11.25 -6.06
C VAL A 188 20.50 10.84 -4.60
N PRO A 189 20.55 9.54 -4.26
CA PRO A 189 20.59 9.07 -2.87
C PRO A 189 21.84 9.50 -2.08
N ALA A 190 22.95 9.78 -2.76
CA ALA A 190 24.19 10.22 -2.13
C ALA A 190 24.24 11.72 -1.82
N GLU A 191 23.25 12.48 -2.31
CA GLU A 191 23.17 13.92 -2.09
C GLU A 191 22.38 14.24 -0.80
N THR A 192 22.79 15.32 -0.16
CA THR A 192 22.09 15.81 1.05
C THR A 192 20.71 16.34 0.71
N THR A 193 19.70 15.82 1.37
CA THR A 193 18.34 16.35 1.36
C THR A 193 18.27 17.59 2.24
N ARG A 194 17.93 18.75 1.67
CA ARG A 194 17.86 20.05 2.35
C ARG A 194 16.46 20.61 2.26
N TYR A 195 15.90 20.96 3.39
CA TYR A 195 14.52 21.45 3.46
C TYR A 195 14.28 22.20 4.76
N GLN A 196 13.19 22.92 4.80
CA GLN A 196 12.60 23.47 6.02
C GLN A 196 11.43 22.58 6.40
N LEU A 197 11.38 22.10 7.62
CA LEU A 197 10.30 21.30 8.21
C LEU A 197 9.45 22.19 9.10
N GLU A 198 8.14 22.15 8.91
CA GLU A 198 7.16 22.88 9.73
C GLU A 198 6.13 21.89 10.29
N LEU A 199 5.98 21.88 11.61
CA LEU A 199 4.99 21.07 12.32
C LEU A 199 4.49 21.85 13.54
N GLN A 200 3.17 22.03 13.67
CA GLN A 200 2.52 22.68 14.82
C GLN A 200 3.13 24.05 15.17
N GLY A 201 3.46 24.84 14.15
CA GLY A 201 4.03 26.18 14.31
C GLY A 201 5.55 26.20 14.60
N VAL A 202 6.17 25.05 14.80
CA VAL A 202 7.64 24.95 14.89
C VAL A 202 8.23 24.79 13.51
N VAL A 203 9.22 25.61 13.18
CA VAL A 203 9.89 25.64 11.88
C VAL A 203 11.38 25.40 12.07
N GLN A 204 11.95 24.44 11.37
CA GLN A 204 13.39 24.10 11.46
C GLN A 204 13.99 23.83 10.08
N ASP A 205 15.22 24.30 9.88
CA ASP A 205 16.03 23.95 8.72
C ASP A 205 16.76 22.64 8.93
N HIS A 206 16.57 21.70 8.01
CA HIS A 206 17.13 20.36 8.09
C HIS A 206 18.10 20.05 6.95
N LYS A 207 19.14 19.30 7.30
CA LYS A 207 20.05 18.60 6.39
C LYS A 207 20.06 17.14 6.80
N SER A 208 19.70 16.24 5.90
CA SER A 208 19.51 14.81 6.21
C SER A 208 19.62 13.96 4.95
N SER A 209 19.38 12.65 5.06
CA SER A 209 19.20 11.77 3.89
C SER A 209 17.74 11.66 3.45
N GLY A 210 16.85 12.49 3.98
CA GLY A 210 15.43 12.51 3.66
C GLY A 210 14.53 12.28 4.88
N ILE A 211 13.24 12.15 4.62
CA ILE A 211 12.23 11.97 5.65
C ILE A 211 11.25 10.88 5.22
N TRP A 212 11.00 9.90 6.10
CA TRP A 212 9.87 9.00 6.01
C TRP A 212 8.65 9.62 6.67
N VAL A 213 7.52 9.57 5.98
CA VAL A 213 6.20 9.86 6.55
C VAL A 213 5.32 8.65 6.31
N ALA A 214 4.71 8.09 7.35
CA ALA A 214 3.96 6.85 7.27
C ALA A 214 2.62 6.92 7.98
N THR A 215 1.68 6.12 7.49
CA THR A 215 0.40 5.82 8.13
C THR A 215 0.56 4.74 9.20
N ALA A 216 -0.52 4.42 9.89
CA ALA A 216 -0.56 3.28 10.81
C ALA A 216 -0.29 1.93 10.10
N ALA A 217 -0.80 1.76 8.88
CA ALA A 217 -0.55 0.56 8.06
C ALA A 217 0.93 0.43 7.70
N GLY A 218 1.58 1.53 7.33
CA GLY A 218 3.01 1.59 7.03
C GLY A 218 3.93 1.59 8.24
N SER A 219 3.40 1.68 9.47
CA SER A 219 4.21 1.76 10.69
C SER A 219 5.07 0.52 10.96
N THR A 220 4.77 -0.61 10.33
CA THR A 220 5.57 -1.85 10.38
C THR A 220 6.55 -1.98 9.21
N ALA A 221 6.53 -1.05 8.24
CA ALA A 221 7.37 -1.04 7.04
C ALA A 221 8.70 -0.31 7.26
N ALA A 222 9.19 0.41 6.26
CA ALA A 222 10.51 1.06 6.26
C ALA A 222 10.73 2.01 7.44
N ILE A 223 9.69 2.75 7.85
CA ILE A 223 9.79 3.71 8.95
C ILE A 223 10.12 3.05 10.29
N ARG A 224 9.69 1.79 10.51
CA ARG A 224 10.07 1.01 11.70
C ARG A 224 11.58 0.82 11.79
N SER A 225 12.21 0.46 10.67
CA SER A 225 13.68 0.30 10.61
C SER A 225 14.42 1.61 10.83
N ALA A 226 13.76 2.75 10.56
CA ALA A 226 14.26 4.09 10.88
C ALA A 226 13.98 4.54 12.32
N GLY A 227 13.50 3.64 13.20
CA GLY A 227 13.20 3.94 14.61
C GLY A 227 11.81 4.53 14.84
N GLY A 228 10.88 4.35 13.90
CA GLY A 228 9.46 4.72 14.08
C GLY A 228 8.72 3.76 15.01
N ALA A 229 7.65 4.25 15.62
CA ALA A 229 6.76 3.46 16.47
C ALA A 229 5.77 2.63 15.62
N VAL A 230 5.33 1.49 16.13
CA VAL A 230 4.23 0.74 15.52
C VAL A 230 2.91 1.29 16.06
N LEU A 231 2.11 1.89 15.18
CA LEU A 231 0.82 2.48 15.52
C LEU A 231 -0.30 1.42 15.45
N PRO A 232 -1.38 1.52 16.24
CA PRO A 232 -2.58 0.70 16.03
C PRO A 232 -3.05 0.79 14.57
N ILE A 233 -3.50 -0.33 13.99
CA ILE A 233 -3.79 -0.39 12.53
C ILE A 233 -4.91 0.55 12.09
N ASP A 234 -5.87 0.79 12.98
CA ASP A 234 -7.03 1.66 12.81
C ASP A 234 -6.78 3.12 13.20
N SER A 235 -5.54 3.46 13.61
CA SER A 235 -5.19 4.83 14.01
C SER A 235 -5.17 5.77 12.80
N PRO A 236 -5.81 6.95 12.90
CA PRO A 236 -5.72 7.99 11.87
C PRO A 236 -4.40 8.77 11.93
N LEU A 237 -3.59 8.58 12.98
CA LEU A 237 -2.33 9.29 13.14
C LEU A 237 -1.33 8.93 12.05
N LEU A 238 -0.61 9.94 11.61
CA LEU A 238 0.60 9.79 10.82
C LEU A 238 1.83 9.87 11.72
N GLN A 239 2.94 9.32 11.26
CA GLN A 239 4.23 9.50 11.90
C GLN A 239 5.28 9.89 10.88
N TYR A 240 6.33 10.57 11.34
CA TYR A 240 7.49 10.87 10.51
C TYR A 240 8.79 10.50 11.21
N ARG A 241 9.83 10.22 10.42
CA ARG A 241 11.21 10.02 10.87
C ARG A 241 12.16 10.65 9.88
N VAL A 242 13.00 11.56 10.38
CA VAL A 242 14.08 12.14 9.60
C VAL A 242 15.24 11.13 9.55
N ARG A 243 15.74 10.87 8.34
CA ARG A 243 16.83 9.94 8.11
C ARG A 243 18.17 10.67 8.27
N GLU A 244 19.09 10.10 9.04
CA GLU A 244 20.45 10.59 9.23
C GLU A 244 20.49 12.14 9.38
N LEU A 245 19.69 12.68 10.32
CA LEU A 245 19.61 14.13 10.57
C LEU A 245 20.97 14.65 11.07
N MET A 246 21.48 15.69 10.42
CA MET A 246 22.65 16.43 10.87
C MET A 246 22.26 17.33 12.04
N THR A 247 22.21 16.78 13.27
CA THR A 247 21.71 17.47 14.47
C THR A 247 22.49 18.73 14.82
N TRP A 248 23.79 18.76 14.54
CA TRP A 248 24.63 19.95 14.73
C TRP A 248 24.26 21.14 13.86
N ALA A 249 23.45 20.93 12.82
CA ALA A 249 22.97 21.98 11.91
C ALA A 249 21.56 22.48 12.27
N VAL A 250 20.96 21.96 13.37
CA VAL A 250 19.60 22.32 13.82
C VAL A 250 19.70 23.17 15.10
N SER A 251 18.92 24.25 15.15
CA SER A 251 18.81 25.06 16.35
C SER A 251 17.68 24.55 17.24
N GLY A 252 17.95 24.39 18.53
CA GLY A 252 17.00 23.87 19.51
C GLY A 252 16.86 22.34 19.49
N GLU A 253 15.75 21.83 20.05
CA GLU A 253 15.45 20.40 20.05
C GLU A 253 15.04 19.95 18.65
N PRO A 254 15.73 18.94 18.06
CA PRO A 254 15.48 18.56 16.68
C PRO A 254 14.13 17.89 16.47
N LEU A 255 13.37 18.34 15.48
CA LEU A 255 12.19 17.63 14.95
C LEU A 255 12.63 16.39 14.16
N ALA A 256 13.24 15.40 14.87
CA ALA A 256 13.80 14.20 14.25
C ALA A 256 12.75 13.11 13.96
N GLY A 257 11.59 13.18 14.60
CA GLY A 257 10.49 12.24 14.43
C GLY A 257 9.39 12.42 15.45
N GLY A 258 8.23 11.90 15.16
CA GLY A 258 7.05 11.98 16.01
C GLY A 258 5.79 11.55 15.29
N THR A 259 4.67 11.63 15.98
CA THR A 259 3.32 11.43 15.43
C THR A 259 2.59 12.76 15.28
N PHE A 260 1.67 12.82 14.32
CA PHE A 260 0.87 14.02 14.07
C PHE A 260 -0.48 13.65 13.42
N ASP A 261 -1.45 14.55 13.58
CA ASP A 261 -2.80 14.49 12.99
C ASP A 261 -3.17 15.77 12.24
N SER A 262 -2.25 16.72 12.22
CA SER A 262 -2.33 18.01 11.53
C SER A 262 -1.50 18.00 10.23
N ASP A 263 -1.18 19.18 9.71
CA ASP A 263 -0.29 19.30 8.56
C ASP A 263 1.18 19.22 8.99
N LEU A 264 1.93 18.34 8.34
CA LEU A 264 3.39 18.38 8.30
C LEU A 264 3.80 18.98 6.97
N THR A 265 4.50 20.11 6.97
CA THR A 265 4.92 20.77 5.74
C THR A 265 6.45 20.75 5.58
N VAL A 266 6.88 20.41 4.38
CA VAL A 266 8.29 20.44 3.97
C VAL A 266 8.44 21.46 2.84
N THR A 267 9.25 22.50 3.05
CA THR A 267 9.64 23.44 1.99
C THR A 267 11.02 23.06 1.46
N SER A 268 11.09 22.70 0.19
CA SER A 268 12.31 22.20 -0.43
C SER A 268 13.37 23.29 -0.61
N ARG A 269 14.62 22.94 -0.32
CA ARG A 269 15.81 23.73 -0.65
C ARG A 269 16.74 22.97 -1.60
N MET A 270 16.15 22.11 -2.42
CA MET A 270 16.86 21.30 -3.44
C MET A 270 16.36 21.62 -4.83
N LEU A 271 17.25 21.59 -5.79
CA LEU A 271 16.88 21.72 -7.21
C LEU A 271 16.23 20.45 -7.75
N ALA A 272 16.50 19.29 -7.15
CA ALA A 272 16.04 18.00 -7.62
C ALA A 272 15.65 17.07 -6.44
N GLY A 273 14.43 17.23 -5.94
CA GLY A 273 13.83 16.33 -4.97
C GLY A 273 12.88 15.32 -5.61
N ALA A 274 12.56 14.27 -4.87
CA ALA A 274 11.57 13.28 -5.25
C ALA A 274 10.78 12.76 -4.04
N LEU A 275 9.47 12.56 -4.25
CA LEU A 275 8.60 11.76 -3.40
C LEU A 275 8.49 10.36 -3.99
N TYR A 276 8.56 9.35 -3.16
CA TYR A 276 8.28 7.96 -3.49
C TYR A 276 7.12 7.50 -2.61
N ILE A 277 5.99 7.18 -3.22
CA ILE A 277 4.72 6.89 -2.54
C ILE A 277 4.45 5.40 -2.61
N ASP A 278 4.28 4.75 -1.45
CA ASP A 278 4.04 3.31 -1.32
C ASP A 278 5.05 2.46 -2.13
N GLY A 279 6.32 2.87 -2.14
CA GLY A 279 7.40 2.23 -2.87
C GLY A 279 7.88 3.03 -4.09
N SER A 280 8.54 2.36 -5.03
CA SER A 280 9.23 3.00 -6.16
C SER A 280 8.34 3.29 -7.38
N HIS A 281 7.12 2.76 -7.40
CA HIS A 281 6.26 2.79 -8.60
C HIS A 281 5.63 4.15 -8.83
N LEU A 282 5.29 4.86 -7.76
CA LEU A 282 4.72 6.20 -7.83
C LEU A 282 5.76 7.21 -7.36
N LYS A 283 6.25 7.99 -8.32
CA LYS A 283 7.29 8.98 -8.09
C LYS A 283 6.84 10.36 -8.56
N VAL A 284 6.98 11.37 -7.69
CA VAL A 284 6.68 12.78 -8.00
C VAL A 284 7.93 13.60 -7.78
N GLY A 285 8.38 14.34 -8.80
CA GLY A 285 9.51 15.27 -8.70
C GLY A 285 9.08 16.60 -8.09
N PHE A 286 9.98 17.24 -7.37
CA PHE A 286 9.79 18.60 -6.88
C PHE A 286 11.14 19.35 -6.89
N GLY A 287 11.08 20.68 -6.85
CA GLY A 287 12.23 21.57 -6.97
C GLY A 287 12.42 22.52 -5.79
N TYR A 288 13.24 23.54 -5.99
CA TYR A 288 13.54 24.55 -4.98
C TYR A 288 12.31 25.43 -4.70
N GLY A 289 11.97 25.59 -3.43
CA GLY A 289 10.83 26.39 -2.97
C GLY A 289 9.50 25.65 -2.99
N ASP A 290 9.40 24.47 -3.59
CA ASP A 290 8.18 23.69 -3.55
C ASP A 290 7.82 23.31 -2.12
N ARG A 291 6.52 23.43 -1.79
CA ARG A 291 5.93 23.08 -0.49
C ARG A 291 5.19 21.76 -0.61
N ILE A 292 5.65 20.77 0.15
CA ILE A 292 5.04 19.46 0.22
C ILE A 292 4.33 19.36 1.57
N THR A 293 3.03 19.07 1.56
CA THR A 293 2.23 18.93 2.78
C THR A 293 1.68 17.51 2.89
N PHE A 294 1.86 16.91 4.06
CA PHE A 294 1.34 15.60 4.44
C PHE A 294 0.25 15.77 5.47
N ARG A 295 -0.90 15.11 5.29
CA ARG A 295 -2.03 15.11 6.25
C ARG A 295 -2.78 13.78 6.21
N PRO A 296 -3.51 13.41 7.28
CA PRO A 296 -4.43 12.30 7.22
C PRO A 296 -5.47 12.52 6.11
N ALA A 297 -5.80 11.47 5.38
CA ALA A 297 -6.89 11.53 4.42
C ALA A 297 -8.23 11.70 5.16
N PRO A 298 -9.23 12.36 4.57
CA PRO A 298 -10.49 12.67 5.25
C PRO A 298 -11.35 11.42 5.53
N ARG A 299 -11.08 10.31 4.84
CA ARG A 299 -11.81 9.04 4.98
C ARG A 299 -10.87 7.84 4.86
N PRO A 300 -11.12 6.76 5.61
CA PRO A 300 -10.34 5.54 5.51
C PRO A 300 -10.70 4.74 4.26
N LEU A 301 -9.85 3.77 3.93
CA LEU A 301 -10.11 2.69 3.00
C LEU A 301 -10.73 1.51 3.78
N GLY A 302 -11.80 0.91 3.26
CA GLY A 302 -12.35 -0.32 3.80
C GLY A 302 -11.42 -1.51 3.47
N TRP A 303 -11.13 -2.33 4.47
CA TRP A 303 -10.28 -3.50 4.33
C TRP A 303 -10.87 -4.71 5.04
N ILE A 304 -10.92 -5.85 4.37
CA ILE A 304 -11.26 -7.12 4.99
C ILE A 304 -9.98 -7.71 5.56
N ALA A 305 -9.83 -7.59 6.89
CA ALA A 305 -8.66 -8.05 7.61
C ALA A 305 -8.58 -9.58 7.64
N PRO A 306 -7.36 -10.16 7.63
CA PRO A 306 -7.20 -11.60 7.85
C PRO A 306 -7.63 -12.00 9.25
N PRO A 307 -8.18 -13.22 9.42
CA PRO A 307 -8.42 -13.77 10.74
C PRO A 307 -7.14 -13.76 11.59
N GLY A 308 -7.25 -13.36 12.85
CA GLY A 308 -6.11 -13.31 13.78
C GLY A 308 -5.05 -12.26 13.40
N PHE A 309 -5.42 -11.22 12.67
CA PHE A 309 -4.48 -10.20 12.22
C PHE A 309 -3.67 -9.56 13.34
N GLU A 310 -4.32 -9.20 14.45
CA GLU A 310 -3.62 -8.52 15.56
C GLU A 310 -2.58 -9.44 16.22
N GLN A 311 -2.85 -10.74 16.35
CA GLN A 311 -1.88 -11.71 16.86
C GLN A 311 -0.69 -11.85 15.90
N ARG A 312 -0.95 -11.95 14.60
CA ARG A 312 0.10 -12.00 13.57
C ARG A 312 0.93 -10.72 13.55
N ARG A 313 0.27 -9.57 13.66
CA ARG A 313 0.93 -8.27 13.73
C ARG A 313 1.83 -8.15 14.96
N ALA A 314 1.34 -8.56 16.12
CA ALA A 314 2.12 -8.59 17.36
C ALA A 314 3.36 -9.48 17.23
N ALA A 315 3.26 -10.65 16.59
CA ALA A 315 4.40 -11.54 16.34
C ALA A 315 5.45 -10.88 15.42
N ILE A 316 5.01 -10.20 14.34
CA ILE A 316 5.90 -9.42 13.45
C ILE A 316 6.61 -8.30 14.23
N VAL A 317 5.88 -7.60 15.10
CA VAL A 317 6.42 -6.52 15.94
C VAL A 317 7.45 -7.05 16.94
N ALA A 318 7.17 -8.19 17.57
CA ALA A 318 8.06 -8.81 18.55
C ALA A 318 9.33 -9.42 17.92
N GLY A 319 9.43 -9.48 16.58
CA GLY A 319 10.56 -10.14 15.90
C GLY A 319 10.52 -11.66 16.03
N SER A 320 9.40 -12.23 16.48
CA SER A 320 9.18 -13.68 16.56
C SER A 320 8.88 -14.19 15.15
N SER A 321 9.92 -14.31 14.33
CA SER A 321 9.78 -14.67 12.93
C SER A 321 9.50 -16.15 12.74
N GLY A 322 8.25 -16.52 12.58
CA GLY A 322 7.85 -17.59 11.68
C GLY A 322 7.72 -17.09 10.23
N LEU A 323 8.46 -16.04 9.88
CA LEU A 323 8.45 -15.51 8.53
C LEU A 323 9.35 -16.35 7.63
N PRO A 324 8.90 -16.76 6.43
CA PRO A 324 9.80 -17.38 5.45
C PRO A 324 10.90 -16.37 5.08
N ASN A 325 12.16 -16.81 5.19
CA ASN A 325 13.35 -16.07 4.76
C ASN A 325 13.39 -15.92 3.24
#